data_5efd02ad1d43c6b3919189dd72bd44b2
#
_entry.id   5efd02ad1d43c6b3919189dd72bd44b2
#
_cell.length_a   1.000
_cell.length_b   1.000
_cell.length_c   1.000
_cell.angle_alpha   90.00
_cell.angle_beta   90.00
_cell.angle_gamma   90.00
#
_symmetry.space_group_name_H-M   'P 1'
#
loop_
_entity.id
_entity.type
_entity.pdbx_description
1 polymer ?
#
loop_
_entity_poly.entity_id
_entity_poly.type
_entity_poly.pdbx_seq_one_letter_code
_entity_poly.pdbx_strand_id
1 'polypeptide(L)'
;MAIRRYERATPEGTRDLLFEECAARREVESRLSGLFKARGYNRVITPTLEFFDVFDRESAGMPLETLYNITDSHGRLMVLRPDNTLPIARIAATRLREEAIPLRLFYSQNVFRRNPGLTGRRDEAAQSGICLLYTSDAADDK
;
A
#
# COMPACT_ATOMS: atom_id res chain seq x y z
N MET A 1 -0.96 5.02 -40.16
CA MET A 1 -1.46 5.18 -38.79
C MET A 1 -0.26 5.25 -37.85
N ALA A 2 -0.03 6.41 -37.23
CA ALA A 2 1.10 6.55 -36.30
C ALA A 2 0.84 5.69 -35.07
N ILE A 3 1.70 4.71 -34.81
CA ILE A 3 1.66 3.90 -33.59
C ILE A 3 1.93 4.84 -32.43
N ARG A 4 0.99 4.98 -31.50
CA ARG A 4 1.23 5.75 -30.29
C ARG A 4 2.42 5.16 -29.56
N ARG A 5 3.37 6.00 -29.20
CA ARG A 5 4.70 5.57 -28.69
C ARG A 5 4.62 4.61 -27.50
N TYR A 6 3.56 4.68 -26.70
CA TYR A 6 3.42 3.90 -25.45
C TYR A 6 2.34 2.81 -25.50
N GLU A 7 1.78 2.55 -26.67
CA GLU A 7 0.63 1.65 -26.79
C GLU A 7 0.96 0.18 -26.47
N ARG A 8 2.24 -0.19 -26.52
CA ARG A 8 2.73 -1.56 -26.31
C ARG A 8 3.70 -1.69 -25.13
N ALA A 9 3.76 -0.67 -24.28
CA ALA A 9 4.68 -0.65 -23.15
C ALA A 9 3.92 -0.45 -21.84
N THR A 10 4.47 -0.97 -20.76
CA THR A 10 4.02 -0.62 -19.42
C THR A 10 4.77 0.62 -18.94
N PRO A 11 4.19 1.42 -18.03
CA PRO A 11 4.91 2.52 -17.42
C PRO A 11 6.23 2.08 -16.78
N GLU A 12 7.20 2.98 -16.73
CA GLU A 12 8.50 2.70 -16.12
C GLU A 12 8.33 2.24 -14.67
N GLY A 13 9.10 1.23 -14.28
CA GLY A 13 9.01 0.66 -12.94
C GLY A 13 7.84 -0.30 -12.72
N THR A 14 7.07 -0.59 -13.78
CA THR A 14 5.97 -1.56 -13.73
C THR A 14 6.24 -2.70 -14.71
N ARG A 15 5.58 -3.83 -14.50
CA ARG A 15 5.65 -4.95 -15.44
C ARG A 15 4.44 -5.86 -15.30
N ASP A 16 4.15 -6.58 -16.37
CA ASP A 16 3.21 -7.68 -16.35
C ASP A 16 3.84 -8.90 -15.68
N LEU A 17 3.06 -9.62 -14.90
CA LEU A 17 3.44 -10.94 -14.37
C LEU A 17 2.60 -11.98 -15.09
N LEU A 18 3.26 -12.95 -15.72
CA LEU A 18 2.60 -13.94 -16.54
C LEU A 18 2.94 -15.35 -16.07
N PHE A 19 1.97 -16.25 -16.23
CA PHE A 19 2.13 -17.71 -16.10
C PHE A 19 2.85 -18.14 -14.83
N GLU A 20 4.06 -18.66 -14.93
CA GLU A 20 4.83 -19.21 -13.81
C GLU A 20 5.17 -18.15 -12.76
N GLU A 21 5.54 -16.94 -13.17
CA GLU A 21 5.82 -15.86 -12.23
C GLU A 21 4.55 -15.45 -11.47
N CYS A 22 3.42 -15.40 -12.16
CA CYS A 22 2.13 -15.11 -11.53
C CYS A 22 1.75 -16.19 -10.53
N ALA A 23 1.90 -17.47 -10.90
CA ALA A 23 1.63 -18.60 -10.03
C ALA A 23 2.54 -18.61 -8.80
N ALA A 24 3.84 -18.33 -8.99
CA ALA A 24 4.81 -18.28 -7.90
C ALA A 24 4.46 -17.18 -6.90
N ARG A 25 4.08 -16.00 -7.38
CA ARG A 25 3.66 -14.89 -6.52
C ARG A 25 2.41 -15.25 -5.72
N ARG A 26 1.41 -15.85 -6.36
CA ARG A 26 0.18 -16.29 -5.71
C ARG A 26 0.45 -17.33 -4.61
N GLU A 27 1.37 -18.24 -4.87
CA GLU A 27 1.78 -19.24 -3.89
C GLU A 27 2.39 -18.61 -2.64
N VAL A 28 3.30 -17.64 -2.81
CA VAL A 28 3.91 -16.92 -1.69
C VAL A 28 2.85 -16.15 -0.90
N GLU A 29 1.97 -15.41 -1.58
CA GLU A 29 0.88 -14.68 -0.94
C GLU A 29 -0.04 -15.61 -0.14
N SER A 30 -0.37 -16.76 -0.70
CA SER A 30 -1.22 -17.76 -0.05
C SER A 30 -0.58 -18.31 1.21
N ARG A 31 0.70 -18.66 1.17
CA ARG A 31 1.45 -19.15 2.33
C ARG A 31 1.55 -18.10 3.43
N LEU A 32 1.86 -16.85 3.08
CA LEU A 32 1.92 -15.76 4.05
C LEU A 32 0.56 -15.51 4.69
N SER A 33 -0.51 -15.49 3.89
CA SER A 33 -1.88 -15.31 4.40
C SER A 33 -2.27 -16.43 5.36
N GLY A 34 -1.95 -17.67 5.03
CA GLY A 34 -2.21 -18.82 5.89
C GLY A 34 -1.46 -18.71 7.22
N LEU A 35 -0.20 -18.30 7.17
CA LEU A 35 0.62 -18.09 8.37
C LEU A 35 0.04 -17.00 9.26
N PHE A 36 -0.33 -15.86 8.70
CA PHE A 36 -0.88 -14.75 9.47
C PHE A 36 -2.23 -15.10 10.10
N LYS A 37 -3.11 -15.76 9.34
CA LYS A 37 -4.40 -16.26 9.88
C LYS A 37 -4.21 -17.24 11.01
N ALA A 38 -3.26 -18.17 10.87
CA ALA A 38 -2.96 -19.14 11.93
C ALA A 38 -2.46 -18.48 13.21
N ARG A 39 -1.89 -17.30 13.12
CA ARG A 39 -1.42 -16.49 14.26
C ARG A 39 -2.47 -15.52 14.79
N GLY A 40 -3.70 -15.60 14.31
CA GLY A 40 -4.82 -14.77 14.78
C GLY A 40 -4.91 -13.39 14.16
N TYR A 41 -4.23 -13.14 13.03
CA TYR A 41 -4.33 -11.88 12.30
C TYR A 41 -5.50 -11.90 11.33
N ASN A 42 -6.18 -10.77 11.21
CA ASN A 42 -7.31 -10.58 10.31
C ASN A 42 -6.89 -9.75 9.10
N ARG A 43 -7.32 -10.18 7.92
CA ARG A 43 -7.00 -9.47 6.68
C ARG A 43 -7.76 -8.15 6.60
N VAL A 44 -7.05 -7.11 6.16
CA VAL A 44 -7.65 -5.84 5.77
C VAL A 44 -7.26 -5.51 4.33
N ILE A 45 -8.17 -4.86 3.64
CA ILE A 45 -7.92 -4.31 2.31
C ILE A 45 -8.26 -2.83 2.37
N THR A 46 -7.29 -1.98 2.05
CA THR A 46 -7.50 -0.54 1.98
C THR A 46 -7.62 -0.09 0.52
N PRO A 47 -8.24 1.06 0.26
CA PRO A 47 -8.26 1.59 -1.11
C PRO A 47 -6.85 1.82 -1.64
N THR A 48 -6.67 1.64 -2.94
CA THR A 48 -5.41 1.98 -3.61
C THR A 48 -5.13 3.49 -3.52
N LEU A 49 -6.19 4.30 -3.50
CA LEU A 49 -6.11 5.74 -3.39
C LEU A 49 -6.32 6.18 -1.94
N GLU A 50 -5.46 7.08 -1.48
CA GLU A 50 -5.58 7.76 -0.20
C GLU A 50 -5.53 9.26 -0.42
N PHE A 51 -6.13 10.06 0.46
CA PHE A 51 -5.92 11.49 0.42
C PHE A 51 -4.47 11.80 0.78
N PHE A 52 -3.92 12.80 0.11
CA PHE A 52 -2.54 13.25 0.33
C PHE A 52 -2.24 13.55 1.81
N ASP A 53 -3.22 14.07 2.54
CA ASP A 53 -3.09 14.44 3.94
C ASP A 53 -2.66 13.29 4.86
N VAL A 54 -2.93 12.04 4.46
CA VAL A 54 -2.51 10.85 5.22
C VAL A 54 -0.98 10.74 5.25
N PHE A 55 -0.32 11.18 4.17
CA PHE A 55 1.13 11.04 3.99
C PHE A 55 1.90 12.37 4.10
N ASP A 56 1.19 13.48 4.18
CA ASP A 56 1.78 14.82 4.31
C ASP A 56 2.08 15.15 5.78
N ARG A 57 2.88 14.29 6.41
CA ARG A 57 3.34 14.51 7.78
C ARG A 57 4.82 14.17 7.87
N GLU A 58 5.54 14.93 8.67
CA GLU A 58 6.95 14.64 8.94
C GLU A 58 7.14 13.20 9.45
N SER A 59 6.18 12.73 10.24
CA SER A 59 6.17 11.36 10.77
C SER A 59 6.04 10.28 9.70
N ALA A 60 5.59 10.62 8.50
CA ALA A 60 5.48 9.66 7.41
C ALA A 60 6.86 9.25 6.85
N GLY A 61 7.88 10.10 7.03
CA GLY A 61 9.25 9.82 6.62
C GLY A 61 9.43 9.61 5.11
N MET A 62 8.47 10.04 4.31
CA MET A 62 8.52 9.86 2.86
C MET A 62 8.77 11.17 2.15
N PRO A 63 9.77 11.25 1.25
CA PRO A 63 9.93 12.40 0.38
C PRO A 63 8.71 12.57 -0.51
N LEU A 64 8.14 13.78 -0.58
CA LEU A 64 6.93 14.06 -1.35
C LEU A 64 7.09 13.77 -2.84
N GLU A 65 8.30 13.92 -3.37
CA GLU A 65 8.62 13.64 -4.77
C GLU A 65 8.53 12.15 -5.15
N THR A 66 8.47 11.26 -4.16
CA THR A 66 8.30 9.82 -4.40
C THR A 66 6.83 9.40 -4.52
N LEU A 67 5.90 10.31 -4.30
CA LEU A 67 4.46 10.02 -4.32
C LEU A 67 3.89 10.16 -5.73
N TYR A 68 3.03 9.21 -6.11
CA TYR A 68 2.17 9.33 -7.29
C TYR A 68 0.91 10.10 -6.93
N ASN A 69 0.75 11.29 -7.49
CA ASN A 69 -0.34 12.21 -7.19
C ASN A 69 -1.44 12.13 -8.24
N ILE A 70 -2.69 12.16 -7.79
CA ILE A 70 -3.88 12.20 -8.64
C ILE A 70 -4.85 13.19 -8.01
N THR A 71 -5.63 13.86 -8.85
CA THR A 71 -6.69 14.76 -8.39
C THR A 71 -8.04 14.11 -8.61
N ASP A 72 -8.93 14.16 -7.61
CA ASP A 72 -10.29 13.65 -7.77
C ASP A 72 -11.19 14.62 -8.55
N SER A 73 -12.45 14.24 -8.75
CA SER A 73 -13.42 15.05 -9.48
C SER A 73 -13.76 16.40 -8.80
N HIS A 74 -13.42 16.55 -7.52
CA HIS A 74 -13.62 17.80 -6.75
C HIS A 74 -12.32 18.59 -6.60
N GLY A 75 -11.25 18.23 -7.29
CA GLY A 75 -9.97 18.92 -7.22
C GLY A 75 -9.15 18.60 -5.98
N ARG A 76 -9.52 17.59 -5.19
CA ARG A 76 -8.79 17.20 -3.99
C ARG A 76 -7.60 16.31 -4.36
N LEU A 77 -6.46 16.55 -3.70
CA LEU A 77 -5.23 15.82 -3.98
C LEU A 77 -5.25 14.45 -3.30
N MET A 78 -5.04 13.43 -4.12
CA MET A 78 -4.91 12.03 -3.68
C MET A 78 -3.57 11.47 -4.11
N VAL A 79 -3.16 10.36 -3.51
CA VAL A 79 -1.96 9.62 -3.88
C VAL A 79 -2.29 8.14 -4.05
N LEU A 80 -1.53 7.45 -4.89
CA LEU A 80 -1.48 6.00 -4.85
C LEU A 80 -0.72 5.61 -3.59
N ARG A 81 -1.26 4.71 -2.77
CA ARG A 81 -0.65 4.38 -1.47
C ARG A 81 0.84 4.01 -1.64
N PRO A 82 1.75 4.75 -1.03
CA PRO A 82 3.19 4.42 -1.10
C PRO A 82 3.61 3.40 -0.04
N ASP A 83 2.70 3.10 0.91
CA ASP A 83 2.93 2.25 2.05
C ASP A 83 1.58 1.77 2.60
N ASN A 84 1.56 0.66 3.32
CA ASN A 84 0.34 0.09 3.89
C ASN A 84 0.16 0.41 5.38
N THR A 85 1.18 0.89 6.07
CA THR A 85 1.11 1.14 7.52
C THR A 85 0.19 2.30 7.87
N LEU A 86 0.32 3.44 7.21
CA LEU A 86 -0.53 4.60 7.46
C LEU A 86 -2.00 4.40 7.10
N PRO A 87 -2.35 3.75 5.98
CA PRO A 87 -3.73 3.36 5.72
C PRO A 87 -4.33 2.47 6.83
N ILE A 88 -3.57 1.53 7.36
CA ILE A 88 -4.03 0.68 8.45
C ILE A 88 -4.18 1.47 9.75
N ALA A 89 -3.27 2.39 10.04
CA ALA A 89 -3.40 3.30 11.16
C ALA A 89 -4.68 4.14 11.07
N ARG A 90 -5.02 4.60 9.86
CA ARG A 90 -6.27 5.32 9.60
C ARG A 90 -7.49 4.46 9.91
N ILE A 91 -7.51 3.21 9.46
CA ILE A 91 -8.62 2.28 9.77
C ILE A 91 -8.74 2.08 11.28
N ALA A 92 -7.62 1.85 11.96
CA ALA A 92 -7.61 1.64 13.40
C ALA A 92 -8.15 2.86 14.16
N ALA A 93 -7.79 4.06 13.71
CA ALA A 93 -8.23 5.31 14.35
C ALA A 93 -9.69 5.68 14.03
N THR A 94 -10.29 5.06 13.03
CA THR A 94 -11.66 5.40 12.58
C THR A 94 -12.61 4.22 12.73
N ARG A 95 -12.55 3.27 11.81
CA ARG A 95 -13.53 2.18 11.73
C ARG A 95 -13.36 1.10 12.81
N LEU A 96 -12.16 0.91 13.32
CA LEU A 96 -11.85 -0.08 14.35
C LEU A 96 -11.61 0.55 15.72
N ARG A 97 -11.98 1.80 15.88
CA ARG A 97 -11.77 2.56 17.11
C ARG A 97 -12.39 1.91 18.35
N GLU A 98 -13.56 1.29 18.17
CA GLU A 98 -14.31 0.66 19.28
C GLU A 98 -14.00 -0.83 19.43
N GLU A 99 -13.13 -1.39 18.59
CA GLU A 99 -12.77 -2.80 18.65
C GLU A 99 -11.85 -3.09 19.82
N ALA A 100 -11.95 -4.32 20.32
CA ALA A 100 -11.08 -4.78 21.41
C ALA A 100 -9.63 -4.85 20.95
N ILE A 101 -8.74 -4.39 21.81
CA ILE A 101 -7.29 -4.47 21.59
C ILE A 101 -6.71 -5.70 22.33
N PRO A 102 -5.60 -6.29 21.84
CA PRO A 102 -4.81 -5.84 20.69
C PRO A 102 -5.48 -6.12 19.36
N LEU A 103 -5.31 -5.21 18.41
CA LEU A 103 -5.72 -5.41 17.02
C LEU A 103 -4.61 -6.13 16.27
N ARG A 104 -4.95 -7.26 15.67
CA ARG A 104 -4.04 -8.04 14.82
C ARG A 104 -4.54 -8.00 13.39
N LEU A 105 -3.86 -7.23 12.57
CA LEU A 105 -4.25 -7.00 11.18
C LEU A 105 -3.13 -7.43 10.24
N PHE A 106 -3.48 -7.98 9.09
CA PHE A 106 -2.50 -8.25 8.05
C PHE A 106 -2.99 -7.77 6.69
N TYR A 107 -2.06 -7.53 5.81
CA TYR A 107 -2.31 -7.03 4.47
C TYR A 107 -1.41 -7.73 3.45
N SER A 108 -1.88 -7.78 2.22
CA SER A 108 -1.10 -8.18 1.05
C SER A 108 -1.63 -7.38 -0.13
N GLN A 109 -0.98 -6.27 -0.43
CA GLN A 109 -1.42 -5.36 -1.49
C GLN A 109 -0.25 -4.53 -2.00
N ASN A 110 -0.36 -4.07 -3.25
CA ASN A 110 0.71 -3.32 -3.89
C ASN A 110 0.87 -1.91 -3.31
N VAL A 111 2.10 -1.43 -3.33
CA VAL A 111 2.48 -0.06 -3.01
C VAL A 111 3.11 0.60 -4.23
N PHE A 112 3.10 1.93 -4.28
CA PHE A 112 3.48 2.70 -5.46
C PHE A 112 4.40 3.84 -5.04
N ARG A 113 5.64 3.83 -5.55
CA ARG A 113 6.61 4.90 -5.29
C ARG A 113 7.32 5.27 -6.57
N ARG A 114 7.46 6.56 -6.82
CA ARG A 114 8.27 7.05 -7.93
C ARG A 114 9.74 6.87 -7.59
N ASN A 115 10.43 6.09 -8.41
CA ASN A 115 11.86 5.87 -8.26
C ASN A 115 12.57 6.57 -9.41
N PRO A 116 13.07 7.79 -9.22
CA PRO A 116 13.75 8.51 -10.29
C PRO A 116 15.09 7.85 -10.65
N GLY A 117 15.36 7.78 -11.95
CA GLY A 117 16.59 7.21 -12.46
C GLY A 117 16.56 5.71 -12.67
N LEU A 118 17.59 5.21 -13.37
CA LEU A 118 17.73 3.79 -13.72
C LEU A 118 18.33 2.99 -12.57
N THR A 119 17.64 2.96 -11.43
CA THR A 119 18.10 2.26 -10.22
C THR A 119 17.73 0.79 -10.20
N GLY A 120 16.93 0.31 -11.17
CA GLY A 120 16.40 -1.04 -11.20
C GLY A 120 15.30 -1.29 -10.17
N ARG A 121 14.88 -0.28 -9.41
CA ARG A 121 13.77 -0.37 -8.46
C ARG A 121 12.43 -0.27 -9.17
N ARG A 122 11.45 -0.99 -8.65
CA ARG A 122 10.10 -0.96 -9.19
C ARG A 122 9.29 0.14 -8.55
N ASP A 123 8.48 0.83 -9.36
CA ASP A 123 7.53 1.81 -8.88
C ASP A 123 6.31 1.15 -8.27
N GLU A 124 5.87 0.03 -8.84
CA GLU A 124 4.82 -0.80 -8.26
C GLU A 124 5.43 -2.08 -7.69
N ALA A 125 5.18 -2.35 -6.41
CA ALA A 125 5.71 -3.53 -5.73
C ALA A 125 4.65 -4.16 -4.82
N ALA A 126 4.68 -5.49 -4.72
CA ALA A 126 3.86 -6.20 -3.75
C ALA A 126 4.44 -6.04 -2.35
N GLN A 127 3.57 -5.80 -1.38
CA GLN A 127 3.94 -5.72 0.02
C GLN A 127 2.97 -6.55 0.86
N SER A 128 3.51 -7.44 1.68
CA SER A 128 2.73 -8.22 2.65
C SER A 128 3.31 -7.99 4.03
N GLY A 129 2.46 -7.87 5.02
CA GLY A 129 2.92 -7.64 6.38
C GLY A 129 1.80 -7.68 7.40
N ILE A 130 2.19 -7.50 8.65
CA ILE A 130 1.28 -7.49 9.79
C ILE A 130 1.42 -6.17 10.56
N CYS A 131 0.32 -5.79 11.20
CA CYS A 131 0.28 -4.70 12.17
C CYS A 131 -0.33 -5.21 13.47
N LEU A 132 0.36 -4.97 14.56
CA LEU A 132 -0.10 -5.32 15.90
C LEU A 132 -0.23 -4.04 16.72
N LEU A 133 -1.44 -3.71 17.09
CA LEU A 133 -1.76 -2.48 17.81
C LEU A 133 -2.23 -2.83 19.22
N TYR A 134 -1.48 -2.40 20.21
CA TYR A 134 -1.71 -2.74 21.63
C TYR A 134 -2.59 -1.76 22.36
N THR A 135 -2.58 -0.48 21.98
CA THR A 135 -3.31 0.57 22.69
C THR A 135 -3.97 1.54 21.73
N SER A 136 -5.13 2.06 22.13
CA SER A 136 -5.76 3.18 21.42
C SER A 136 -4.99 4.50 21.62
N ASP A 137 -4.14 4.56 22.65
CA ASP A 137 -3.37 5.75 22.99
C ASP A 137 -2.22 6.02 22.03
N ALA A 138 -1.80 5.02 21.26
CA ALA A 138 -0.80 5.19 20.22
C ALA A 138 -1.22 6.23 19.15
N ALA A 139 -2.54 6.44 18.98
CA ALA A 139 -3.08 7.44 18.07
C ALA A 139 -3.08 8.86 18.69
N ASP A 140 -3.00 8.97 20.02
CA ASP A 140 -3.01 10.23 20.76
C ASP A 140 -1.60 10.68 21.14
N ASP A 141 -0.60 9.84 20.93
CA ASP A 141 0.80 10.17 21.14
C ASP A 141 1.27 11.17 20.10
N LYS A 142 1.45 12.37 20.54
CA LYS A 142 1.81 13.51 19.68
C LYS A 142 3.32 13.66 19.55
#